data_988c404d3788edbaaa4d017530750242
#
_entry.id   988c404d3788edbaaa4d017530750242
#
_cell.length_a   1.000
_cell.length_b   1.000
_cell.length_c   1.000
_cell.angle_alpha   90.00
_cell.angle_beta   90.00
_cell.angle_gamma   90.00
#
_symmetry.space_group_name_H-M   'P 1'
#
loop_
_entity.id
_entity.type
_entity.pdbx_description
1 polymer ?
#
loop_
_entity_poly.entity_id
_entity_poly.type
_entity_poly.pdbx_seq_one_letter_code
_entity_poly.pdbx_strand_id
1 'polypeptide(L)'
;MQDQFHTFNMFDCQAWYARDVIMGKIKIPSNEEIDKDINKWVSMEEKLENPDQMIDFQTEYTKELHDMSDYPKIDFELIRKHFKECEHHKVEDILTYRNKSFSSPVTGSVAPIHHTPWEKAMDDSMKTFLNK
;
A
#
# COMPACT_ATOMS: atom_id res chain seq x y z
N MET A 1 6.35 -4.78 14.53
CA MET A 1 6.25 -4.77 13.05
C MET A 1 5.15 -3.78 12.72
N GLN A 2 5.48 -2.67 12.12
CA GLN A 2 4.46 -1.68 11.74
C GLN A 2 3.64 -2.26 10.59
N ASP A 3 2.32 -2.13 10.68
CA ASP A 3 1.43 -2.50 9.59
C ASP A 3 1.72 -1.61 8.39
N GLN A 4 2.10 -2.21 7.27
CA GLN A 4 2.38 -1.51 6.03
C GLN A 4 1.27 -1.79 5.03
N PHE A 5 0.47 -0.77 4.72
CA PHE A 5 -0.63 -0.87 3.76
C PHE A 5 -0.16 -0.68 2.32
N HIS A 6 0.67 0.32 2.07
CA HIS A 6 1.14 0.70 0.73
C HIS A 6 2.46 0.03 0.30
N THR A 7 2.85 -1.11 0.85
CA THR A 7 4.19 -1.71 0.74
C THR A 7 4.79 -1.65 -0.67
N PHE A 8 4.14 -2.26 -1.66
CA PHE A 8 4.69 -2.33 -3.02
C PHE A 8 4.63 -0.98 -3.75
N ASN A 9 3.50 -0.27 -3.67
CA ASN A 9 3.36 1.04 -4.30
C ASN A 9 4.35 2.05 -3.72
N MET A 10 4.57 2.02 -2.41
CA MET A 10 5.52 2.88 -1.74
C MET A 10 6.96 2.57 -2.19
N PHE A 11 7.35 1.29 -2.26
CA PHE A 11 8.69 0.91 -2.73
C PHE A 11 8.90 1.30 -4.20
N ASP A 12 7.90 1.14 -5.04
CA ASP A 12 7.96 1.59 -6.43
C ASP A 12 8.14 3.11 -6.52
N CYS A 13 7.35 3.89 -5.80
CA CYS A 13 7.48 5.36 -5.78
C CYS A 13 8.86 5.78 -5.24
N GLN A 14 9.37 5.14 -4.19
CA GLN A 14 10.72 5.38 -3.68
C GLN A 14 11.79 5.06 -4.73
N ALA A 15 11.66 3.95 -5.45
CA ALA A 15 12.61 3.56 -6.49
C ALA A 15 12.60 4.55 -7.66
N TRP A 16 11.42 5.03 -8.07
CA TRP A 16 11.30 6.04 -9.12
C TRP A 16 11.90 7.39 -8.69
N TYR A 17 11.62 7.83 -7.48
CA TYR A 17 12.23 9.03 -6.91
C TYR A 17 13.77 8.91 -6.89
N ALA A 18 14.30 7.80 -6.34
CA ALA A 18 15.74 7.56 -6.30
C ALA A 18 16.39 7.52 -7.70
N ARG A 19 15.72 6.87 -8.67
CA ARG A 19 16.12 6.89 -10.08
C ARG A 19 16.25 8.33 -10.60
N ASP A 20 15.25 9.15 -10.35
CA ASP A 20 15.20 10.50 -10.89
C ASP A 20 16.23 11.45 -10.22
N VAL A 21 16.54 11.19 -8.94
CA VAL A 21 17.66 11.86 -8.25
C VAL A 21 19.00 11.43 -8.89
N ILE A 22 19.24 10.13 -9.09
CA ILE A 22 20.47 9.60 -9.70
C ILE A 22 20.66 10.13 -11.13
N MET A 23 19.56 10.25 -11.87
CA MET A 23 19.58 10.79 -13.25
C MET A 23 19.68 12.30 -13.32
N GLY A 24 19.68 13.00 -12.17
CA GLY A 24 19.75 14.47 -12.10
C GLY A 24 18.45 15.19 -12.52
N LYS A 25 17.33 14.48 -12.62
CA LYS A 25 16.02 15.08 -12.90
C LYS A 25 15.45 15.78 -11.65
N ILE A 26 15.70 15.23 -10.49
CA ILE A 26 15.34 15.80 -9.20
C ILE A 26 16.62 16.26 -8.51
N LYS A 27 16.64 17.53 -8.10
CA LYS A 27 17.76 18.09 -7.35
C LYS A 27 17.70 17.62 -5.90
N ILE A 28 18.82 17.15 -5.37
CA ILE A 28 18.93 16.79 -3.96
C ILE A 28 18.69 18.04 -3.11
N PRO A 29 17.75 18.01 -2.14
CA PRO A 29 17.53 19.12 -1.22
C PRO A 29 18.75 19.45 -0.36
N SER A 30 18.81 20.65 0.19
CA SER A 30 19.81 21.01 1.19
C SER A 30 19.63 20.20 2.48
N ASN A 31 20.68 20.10 3.29
CA ASN A 31 20.59 19.40 4.58
C ASN A 31 19.49 20.00 5.48
N GLU A 32 19.30 21.32 5.46
CA GLU A 32 18.24 21.99 6.22
C GLU A 32 16.83 21.58 5.75
N GLU A 33 16.63 21.44 4.45
CA GLU A 33 15.36 20.97 3.87
C GLU A 33 15.12 19.49 4.21
N ILE A 34 16.16 18.66 4.15
CA ILE A 34 16.11 17.25 4.55
C ILE A 34 15.73 17.12 6.03
N ASP A 35 16.40 17.85 6.91
CA ASP A 35 16.12 17.80 8.35
C ASP A 35 14.68 18.27 8.66
N LYS A 36 14.23 19.31 7.97
CA LYS A 36 12.85 19.80 8.09
C LYS A 36 11.82 18.77 7.65
N ASP A 37 12.09 18.09 6.54
CA ASP A 37 11.18 17.04 6.03
C ASP A 37 11.16 15.83 6.95
N ILE A 38 12.32 15.35 7.42
CA ILE A 38 12.41 14.29 8.42
C ILE A 38 11.59 14.63 9.67
N ASN A 39 11.77 15.84 10.22
CA ASN A 39 11.03 16.28 11.41
C ASN A 39 9.53 16.37 11.17
N LYS A 40 9.09 16.78 9.97
CA LYS A 40 7.68 16.76 9.56
C LYS A 40 7.10 15.34 9.67
N TRP A 41 7.74 14.36 9.02
CA TRP A 41 7.25 12.99 8.97
C TRP A 41 7.29 12.30 10.33
N VAL A 42 8.37 12.47 11.10
CA VAL A 42 8.48 11.94 12.47
C VAL A 42 7.37 12.50 13.36
N SER A 43 7.14 13.82 13.32
CA SER A 43 6.09 14.46 14.13
C SER A 43 4.68 14.04 13.74
N MET A 44 4.46 13.62 12.49
CA MET A 44 3.19 13.05 12.05
C MET A 44 3.04 11.61 12.54
N GLU A 45 4.10 10.80 12.41
CA GLU A 45 4.12 9.40 12.83
C GLU A 45 3.85 9.24 14.32
N GLU A 46 4.45 10.11 15.16
CA GLU A 46 4.26 10.09 16.63
C GLU A 46 2.81 10.34 17.09
N LYS A 47 1.96 10.86 16.22
CA LYS A 47 0.55 11.19 16.51
C LYS A 47 -0.43 10.13 16.04
N LEU A 48 0.06 9.04 15.42
CA LEU A 48 -0.80 7.99 14.90
C LEU A 48 -1.32 7.10 16.04
N GLU A 49 -2.63 6.96 16.11
CA GLU A 49 -3.31 6.25 17.20
C GLU A 49 -4.08 5.01 16.72
N ASN A 50 -4.36 4.92 15.42
CA ASN A 50 -5.21 3.87 14.87
C ASN A 50 -4.83 3.52 13.40
N PRO A 51 -5.32 2.37 12.88
CA PRO A 51 -5.03 1.93 11.51
C PRO A 51 -5.46 2.92 10.42
N ASP A 52 -6.58 3.60 10.58
CA ASP A 52 -7.09 4.57 9.61
C ASP A 52 -6.14 5.75 9.44
N GLN A 53 -5.59 6.26 10.55
CA GLN A 53 -4.58 7.31 10.52
C GLN A 53 -3.26 6.83 9.90
N MET A 54 -2.88 5.57 10.14
CA MET A 54 -1.70 4.97 9.51
C MET A 54 -1.89 4.85 7.99
N ILE A 55 -3.08 4.45 7.54
CA ILE A 55 -3.42 4.41 6.10
C ILE A 55 -3.33 5.81 5.50
N ASP A 56 -3.89 6.82 6.16
CA ASP A 56 -3.81 8.21 5.71
C ASP A 56 -2.36 8.69 5.60
N PHE A 57 -1.55 8.47 6.63
CA PHE A 57 -0.14 8.83 6.69
C PHE A 57 0.66 8.18 5.56
N GLN A 58 0.52 6.87 5.36
CA GLN A 58 1.23 6.17 4.29
C GLN A 58 0.73 6.57 2.90
N THR A 59 -0.55 6.89 2.74
CA THR A 59 -1.11 7.41 1.49
C THR A 59 -0.48 8.76 1.14
N GLU A 60 -0.43 9.69 2.09
CA GLU A 60 0.17 11.01 1.87
C GLU A 60 1.66 10.92 1.54
N TYR A 61 2.42 10.10 2.26
CA TYR A 61 3.83 9.87 1.97
C TYR A 61 4.05 9.32 0.56
N THR A 62 3.31 8.26 0.20
CA THR A 62 3.44 7.64 -1.12
C THR A 62 3.02 8.60 -2.23
N LYS A 63 1.97 9.40 -2.00
CA LYS A 63 1.50 10.43 -2.92
C LYS A 63 2.54 11.54 -3.10
N GLU A 64 3.20 12.00 -2.05
CA GLU A 64 4.26 13.02 -2.14
C GLU A 64 5.41 12.53 -3.04
N LEU A 65 5.88 11.28 -2.87
CA LEU A 65 6.90 10.67 -3.73
C LEU A 65 6.43 10.51 -5.18
N HIS A 66 5.17 10.11 -5.37
CA HIS A 66 4.56 10.00 -6.70
C HIS A 66 4.55 11.35 -7.42
N ASP A 67 4.10 12.40 -6.75
CA ASP A 67 3.97 13.74 -7.33
C ASP A 67 5.33 14.39 -7.65
N MET A 68 6.42 13.91 -7.04
CA MET A 68 7.79 14.33 -7.33
C MET A 68 8.42 13.63 -8.55
N SER A 69 7.80 12.60 -9.10
CA SER A 69 8.34 11.79 -10.19
C SER A 69 7.36 11.69 -11.36
N ASP A 70 7.79 11.08 -12.46
CA ASP A 70 6.93 10.75 -13.61
C ASP A 70 6.26 9.35 -13.47
N TYR A 71 6.01 8.92 -12.24
CA TYR A 71 5.33 7.66 -11.95
C TYR A 71 3.92 7.64 -12.59
N PRO A 72 3.46 6.49 -13.13
CA PRO A 72 2.12 6.38 -13.72
C PRO A 72 1.02 6.82 -12.75
N LYS A 73 0.02 7.52 -13.26
CA LYS A 73 -1.09 8.04 -12.44
C LYS A 73 -1.83 6.92 -11.72
N ILE A 74 -2.08 7.14 -10.44
CA ILE A 74 -2.83 6.26 -9.55
C ILE A 74 -3.91 7.09 -8.84
N ASP A 75 -5.07 6.50 -8.59
CA ASP A 75 -6.10 7.09 -7.74
C ASP A 75 -5.81 6.79 -6.26
N PHE A 76 -5.10 7.70 -5.59
CA PHE A 76 -4.74 7.56 -4.18
C PHE A 76 -5.95 7.61 -3.25
N GLU A 77 -7.00 8.33 -3.59
CA GLU A 77 -8.22 8.37 -2.79
C GLU A 77 -8.96 7.04 -2.83
N LEU A 78 -8.99 6.40 -4.00
CA LEU A 78 -9.56 5.07 -4.14
C LEU A 78 -8.74 4.03 -3.37
N ILE A 79 -7.40 4.10 -3.41
CA ILE A 79 -6.51 3.22 -2.63
C ILE A 79 -6.76 3.40 -1.13
N ARG A 80 -6.77 4.63 -0.65
CA ARG A 80 -7.06 4.98 0.75
C ARG A 80 -8.38 4.37 1.21
N LYS A 81 -9.42 4.57 0.43
CA LYS A 81 -10.75 4.00 0.69
C LYS A 81 -10.70 2.47 0.78
N HIS A 82 -10.05 1.81 -0.17
CA HIS A 82 -9.97 0.36 -0.20
C HIS A 82 -9.22 -0.23 1.00
N PHE A 83 -8.12 0.39 1.43
CA PHE A 83 -7.41 -0.06 2.62
C PHE A 83 -8.27 0.08 3.88
N LYS A 84 -8.97 1.22 4.06
CA LYS A 84 -9.89 1.41 5.19
C LYS A 84 -11.03 0.40 5.17
N GLU A 85 -11.64 0.17 4.00
CA GLU A 85 -12.67 -0.86 3.83
C GLU A 85 -12.13 -2.26 4.16
N CYS A 86 -10.91 -2.59 3.72
CA CYS A 86 -10.27 -3.87 4.01
C CYS A 86 -10.05 -4.08 5.52
N GLU A 87 -9.56 -3.06 6.23
CA GLU A 87 -9.37 -3.12 7.68
C GLU A 87 -10.71 -3.26 8.42
N HIS A 88 -11.76 -2.55 8.01
CA HIS A 88 -13.08 -2.72 8.59
C HIS A 88 -13.63 -4.14 8.36
N HIS A 89 -13.52 -4.68 7.13
CA HIS A 89 -13.95 -6.05 6.85
C HIS A 89 -13.17 -7.09 7.66
N LYS A 90 -11.87 -6.86 7.89
CA LYS A 90 -11.02 -7.72 8.71
C LYS A 90 -11.48 -7.77 10.17
N VAL A 91 -11.97 -6.64 10.71
CA VAL A 91 -12.55 -6.58 12.06
C VAL A 91 -13.92 -7.26 12.11
N GLU A 92 -14.75 -7.09 11.08
CA GLU A 92 -16.08 -7.70 11.00
C GLU A 92 -16.02 -9.22 10.82
N ASP A 93 -15.17 -9.71 9.90
CA ASP A 93 -15.03 -11.13 9.58
C ASP A 93 -13.60 -11.46 9.12
N ILE A 94 -12.79 -11.87 10.06
CA ILE A 94 -11.38 -12.24 9.83
C ILE A 94 -11.22 -13.44 8.88
N LEU A 95 -12.22 -14.28 8.73
CA LEU A 95 -12.13 -15.48 7.91
C LEU A 95 -12.39 -15.21 6.43
N THR A 96 -13.28 -14.28 6.12
CA THR A 96 -13.74 -14.05 4.74
C THR A 96 -13.43 -12.66 4.18
N TYR A 97 -12.81 -11.76 4.94
CA TYR A 97 -12.56 -10.37 4.50
C TYR A 97 -11.79 -10.28 3.17
N ARG A 98 -10.89 -11.25 2.88
CA ARG A 98 -10.14 -11.32 1.62
C ARG A 98 -10.97 -11.72 0.41
N ASN A 99 -12.18 -12.24 0.62
CA ASN A 99 -13.06 -12.65 -0.46
C ASN A 99 -13.80 -11.48 -1.12
N LYS A 100 -13.62 -10.26 -0.61
CA LYS A 100 -14.21 -9.06 -1.20
C LYS A 100 -13.34 -8.52 -2.32
N SER A 101 -13.96 -8.17 -3.44
CA SER A 101 -13.26 -7.60 -4.60
C SER A 101 -13.21 -6.09 -4.50
N PHE A 102 -12.10 -5.51 -4.96
CA PHE A 102 -11.90 -4.06 -5.05
C PHE A 102 -11.63 -3.66 -6.49
N SER A 103 -12.00 -2.44 -6.85
CA SER A 103 -11.67 -1.89 -8.16
C SER A 103 -10.19 -1.49 -8.24
N SER A 104 -9.59 -1.70 -9.41
CA SER A 104 -8.22 -1.27 -9.66
C SER A 104 -8.10 0.26 -9.61
N PRO A 105 -7.17 0.84 -8.87
CA PRO A 105 -6.93 2.29 -8.83
C PRO A 105 -6.28 2.82 -10.12
N VAL A 106 -5.90 1.95 -11.04
CA VAL A 106 -5.29 2.30 -12.34
C VAL A 106 -6.29 2.18 -13.48
N THR A 107 -7.03 1.06 -13.53
CA THR A 107 -7.92 0.74 -14.66
C THR A 107 -9.40 0.86 -14.34
N GLY A 108 -9.78 0.92 -13.06
CA GLY A 108 -11.16 0.88 -12.59
C GLY A 108 -11.83 -0.50 -12.73
N SER A 109 -11.15 -1.51 -13.29
CA SER A 109 -11.70 -2.86 -13.41
C SER A 109 -11.75 -3.57 -12.07
N VAL A 110 -12.72 -4.46 -11.89
CA VAL A 110 -12.89 -5.26 -10.69
C VAL A 110 -12.52 -6.71 -10.99
N ALA A 111 -11.58 -7.26 -10.23
CA ALA A 111 -11.25 -8.67 -10.33
C ALA A 111 -12.39 -9.52 -9.74
N PRO A 112 -12.77 -10.64 -10.38
CA PRO A 112 -13.76 -11.54 -9.81
C PRO A 112 -13.23 -12.17 -8.52
N ILE A 113 -14.12 -12.41 -7.57
CA ILE A 113 -13.82 -13.16 -6.36
C ILE A 113 -13.39 -14.57 -6.78
N HIS A 114 -12.35 -15.10 -6.17
CA HIS A 114 -11.86 -16.46 -6.45
C HIS A 114 -11.54 -16.72 -7.94
N HIS A 115 -10.87 -15.77 -8.57
CA HIS A 115 -10.46 -15.89 -9.98
C HIS A 115 -9.33 -16.92 -10.20
N THR A 116 -8.82 -17.55 -9.15
CA THR A 116 -7.75 -18.55 -9.21
C THR A 116 -8.34 -19.96 -9.29
N PRO A 117 -8.34 -20.62 -10.47
CA PRO A 117 -8.95 -21.95 -10.64
C PRO A 117 -8.33 -23.04 -9.73
N TRP A 118 -7.07 -22.83 -9.34
CA TRP A 118 -6.31 -23.74 -8.49
C TRP A 118 -6.65 -23.60 -7.00
N GLU A 119 -7.36 -22.55 -6.57
CA GLU A 119 -7.75 -22.37 -5.18
C GLU A 119 -8.58 -23.54 -4.65
N LYS A 120 -9.50 -24.06 -5.48
CA LYS A 120 -10.30 -25.26 -5.14
C LYS A 120 -9.48 -26.55 -5.07
N ALA A 121 -8.32 -26.56 -5.71
CA ALA A 121 -7.39 -27.68 -5.69
C ALA A 121 -6.34 -27.57 -4.58
N MET A 122 -6.25 -26.42 -3.91
CA MET A 122 -5.41 -26.24 -2.73
C MET A 122 -6.07 -26.97 -1.56
N ASP A 123 -5.49 -28.07 -1.18
CA ASP A 123 -5.86 -28.78 0.03
C ASP A 123 -4.78 -28.57 1.09
N ASP A 124 -5.01 -27.60 1.96
CA ASP A 124 -4.14 -27.31 3.11
C ASP A 124 -4.32 -28.32 4.24
N SER A 125 -5.22 -29.31 4.05
CA SER A 125 -5.41 -30.33 5.05
C SER A 125 -4.26 -31.34 5.05
N MET A 126 -3.72 -31.62 6.22
CA MET A 126 -2.74 -32.69 6.42
C MET A 126 -3.27 -34.05 6.02
N LYS A 127 -4.60 -34.21 5.84
CA LYS A 127 -5.26 -35.49 5.49
C LYS A 127 -4.82 -36.00 4.13
N THR A 128 -4.71 -35.14 3.13
CA THR A 128 -4.24 -35.51 1.79
C THR A 128 -2.76 -35.89 1.80
N PHE A 129 -1.97 -35.27 2.64
CA PHE A 129 -0.54 -35.56 2.79
C PHE A 129 -0.30 -36.89 3.54
N LEU A 130 -1.09 -37.17 4.57
CA LEU A 130 -0.95 -38.38 5.40
C LEU A 130 -1.49 -39.65 4.75
N ASN A 131 -2.32 -39.52 3.72
CA ASN A 131 -2.91 -40.66 3.00
C ASN A 131 -2.14 -41.03 1.72
N LYS A 132 -0.94 -40.55 1.53
CA LYS A 132 0.03 -40.98 0.51
C LYS A 132 1.02 -41.95 1.11
#